data_3f1c2ffe3016faa0ea494cf242f3d592
#
_entry.id   3f1c2ffe3016faa0ea494cf242f3d592
#
_cell.length_a   1.000
_cell.length_b   1.000
_cell.length_c   1.000
_cell.angle_alpha   90.00
_cell.angle_beta   90.00
_cell.angle_gamma   90.00
#
_symmetry.space_group_name_H-M   'P 1'
#
loop_
_entity.id
_entity.type
_entity.pdbx_description
1 polymer ?
#
loop_
_entity_poly.entity_id
_entity_poly.type
_entity_poly.pdbx_seq_one_letter_code
_entity_poly.pdbx_strand_id
1 'polypeptide(L)'
;MDDVGTKTAAGEPKERDPKRWLILIVLCLSTLVLVIDNMVLTVAVPPIAEDLNASASDLQWILDSYMLVFAGLLLTTGSLSDRFGRRKVMLIGLLLFGAASLIATIADSPEQLIGARILMGVGGALIMPSTLSIVITVFDDEERPKAIAAWSSVTMVGLVGGPLFGGVLLDHFWWGSIFLINVPIAAVAFLAAIVLMKESKGPWRKADPVGMVLSMVGMVSLVWTITEWPKEGFGDPKVYVAAILSVLCLVGFGIWETRVEEPMVPLALFRNRVFTGASFSIVLLTFANGGLMLVLSQYLQFVLEYTPTKTGWAFAPLALASLVFNALSAVLGPKIGNRFMAALGLAVIASGFFTLATLEPGDGFGIVTTAMVLMGAGGGLAMPAAQAAMMGAVPHEHAGVGSAMNDTVQQAGAALGVAVLGSILSSTYGNKMPDDAPGKSDESIVEAFSEAARTGNEALVHTARDAFTEAMSSAFVVGAIGVLVAAALSLVLMRTRGGDTPPTAAVPGAAQPDGSESAEASADVKTGR
;
A
#
# COMPACT_ATOMS: atom_id res chain seq x y z
N MET A 1 24.05 -26.46 -51.70
CA MET A 1 24.96 -26.05 -50.63
C MET A 1 24.70 -24.58 -50.38
N ASP A 2 23.71 -24.25 -49.59
CA ASP A 2 23.60 -22.94 -48.97
C ASP A 2 22.73 -23.14 -47.72
N ASP A 3 23.43 -23.03 -46.61
CA ASP A 3 22.93 -23.21 -45.27
C ASP A 3 22.11 -21.94 -44.88
N VAL A 4 20.80 -22.00 -45.07
CA VAL A 4 19.89 -20.94 -44.60
C VAL A 4 19.60 -21.19 -43.13
N GLY A 5 20.56 -20.75 -42.29
CA GLY A 5 20.34 -20.64 -40.85
C GLY A 5 19.19 -19.70 -40.56
N THR A 6 18.07 -20.24 -40.09
CA THR A 6 16.97 -19.52 -39.49
C THR A 6 17.48 -18.82 -38.23
N LYS A 7 17.93 -17.56 -38.38
CA LYS A 7 18.10 -16.64 -37.27
C LYS A 7 16.70 -16.34 -36.73
N THR A 8 16.34 -16.96 -35.62
CA THR A 8 15.29 -16.48 -34.72
C THR A 8 15.56 -15.00 -34.46
N ALA A 9 14.65 -14.13 -34.90
CA ALA A 9 14.70 -12.71 -34.65
C ALA A 9 14.60 -12.49 -33.12
N ALA A 10 15.76 -12.35 -32.49
CA ALA A 10 15.86 -11.74 -31.19
C ALA A 10 15.30 -10.32 -31.37
N GLY A 11 14.20 -10.00 -30.66
CA GLY A 11 13.57 -8.69 -30.75
C GLY A 11 14.62 -7.61 -30.53
N GLU A 12 14.63 -6.60 -31.41
CA GLU A 12 15.51 -5.44 -31.29
C GLU A 12 15.40 -4.87 -29.87
N PRO A 13 16.51 -4.55 -29.19
CA PRO A 13 16.47 -3.96 -27.86
C PRO A 13 15.68 -2.66 -27.94
N LYS A 14 14.57 -2.61 -27.21
CA LYS A 14 13.71 -1.43 -27.13
C LYS A 14 14.56 -0.24 -26.72
N GLU A 15 14.68 0.76 -27.60
CA GLU A 15 15.51 1.93 -27.36
C GLU A 15 15.12 2.60 -26.04
N ARG A 16 16.06 2.68 -25.10
CA ARG A 16 15.83 3.24 -23.76
C ARG A 16 15.51 4.71 -23.85
N ASP A 17 14.37 5.16 -23.29
CA ASP A 17 14.05 6.59 -23.23
C ASP A 17 15.14 7.32 -22.41
N PRO A 18 15.86 8.29 -22.98
CA PRO A 18 16.93 9.00 -22.27
C PRO A 18 16.41 9.80 -21.06
N LYS A 19 15.10 10.13 -21.05
CA LYS A 19 14.45 10.89 -19.98
C LYS A 19 13.85 10.01 -18.88
N ARG A 20 14.00 8.67 -18.93
CA ARG A 20 13.33 7.73 -18.02
C ARG A 20 13.55 8.01 -16.53
N TRP A 21 14.75 8.41 -16.14
CA TRP A 21 15.06 8.77 -14.74
C TRP A 21 14.40 10.09 -14.30
N LEU A 22 14.27 11.07 -15.21
CA LEU A 22 13.50 12.30 -14.95
C LEU A 22 12.02 11.99 -14.80
N ILE A 23 11.48 11.08 -15.63
CA ILE A 23 10.11 10.56 -15.50
C ILE A 23 9.93 9.92 -14.14
N LEU A 24 10.88 9.10 -13.67
CA LEU A 24 10.82 8.49 -12.34
C LEU A 24 10.75 9.54 -11.23
N ILE A 25 11.53 10.61 -11.31
CA ILE A 25 11.48 11.72 -10.33
C ILE A 25 10.06 12.33 -10.29
N VAL A 26 9.43 12.54 -11.44
CA VAL A 26 8.06 13.07 -11.50
C VAL A 26 7.05 12.09 -10.88
N LEU A 27 7.21 10.79 -11.13
CA LEU A 27 6.36 9.76 -10.52
C LEU A 27 6.56 9.69 -9.01
N CYS A 28 7.80 9.74 -8.54
CA CYS A 28 8.14 9.83 -7.12
C CYS A 28 7.52 11.08 -6.47
N LEU A 29 7.59 12.23 -7.13
CA LEU A 29 7.00 13.47 -6.63
C LEU A 29 5.46 13.37 -6.57
N SER A 30 4.84 12.74 -7.57
CA SER A 30 3.39 12.51 -7.59
C SER A 30 2.92 11.55 -6.48
N THR A 31 3.73 10.54 -6.14
CA THR A 31 3.46 9.66 -5.00
C THR A 31 3.73 10.35 -3.67
N LEU A 32 4.81 11.13 -3.59
CA LEU A 32 5.21 11.82 -2.37
C LEU A 32 4.13 12.78 -1.86
N VAL A 33 3.47 13.52 -2.75
CA VAL A 33 2.41 14.45 -2.35
C VAL A 33 1.25 13.73 -1.66
N LEU A 34 0.88 12.53 -2.10
CA LEU A 34 -0.18 11.73 -1.48
C LEU A 34 0.23 11.23 -0.08
N VAL A 35 1.48 10.81 0.08
CA VAL A 35 1.98 10.27 1.35
C VAL A 35 2.17 11.40 2.37
N ILE A 36 2.75 12.53 1.96
CA ILE A 36 2.91 13.71 2.82
C ILE A 36 1.54 14.19 3.31
N ASP A 37 0.57 14.36 2.42
CA ASP A 37 -0.78 14.81 2.76
C ASP A 37 -1.40 13.99 3.89
N ASN A 38 -1.32 12.66 3.79
CA ASN A 38 -1.84 11.78 4.83
C ASN A 38 -1.11 11.90 6.16
N MET A 39 0.21 12.03 6.12
CA MET A 39 1.02 12.07 7.33
C MET A 39 0.97 13.44 8.03
N VAL A 40 0.92 14.52 7.26
CA VAL A 40 0.83 15.90 7.82
C VAL A 40 -0.50 16.10 8.54
N LEU A 41 -1.59 15.54 8.02
CA LEU A 41 -2.91 15.69 8.62
C LEU A 41 -2.99 15.15 10.05
N THR A 42 -2.21 14.12 10.39
CA THR A 42 -2.22 13.53 11.75
C THR A 42 -1.78 14.51 12.83
N VAL A 43 -0.90 15.46 12.50
CA VAL A 43 -0.46 16.52 13.44
C VAL A 43 -1.35 17.76 13.42
N ALA A 44 -2.20 17.91 12.40
CA ALA A 44 -3.09 19.05 12.24
C ALA A 44 -4.48 18.86 12.89
N VAL A 45 -4.79 17.67 13.39
CA VAL A 45 -6.09 17.37 14.01
C VAL A 45 -6.47 18.36 15.11
N PRO A 46 -5.59 18.69 16.11
CA PRO A 46 -5.98 19.62 17.17
C PRO A 46 -6.32 21.04 16.68
N PRO A 47 -5.48 21.72 15.87
CA PRO A 47 -5.84 23.05 15.37
C PRO A 47 -7.05 23.05 14.43
N ILE A 48 -7.31 21.98 13.65
CA ILE A 48 -8.53 21.84 12.85
C ILE A 48 -9.76 21.73 13.76
N ALA A 49 -9.67 20.94 14.84
CA ALA A 49 -10.76 20.78 15.81
C ALA A 49 -11.15 22.11 16.43
N GLU A 50 -10.15 22.90 16.83
CA GLU A 50 -10.35 24.19 17.49
C GLU A 50 -10.92 25.25 16.52
N ASP A 51 -10.34 25.39 15.34
CA ASP A 51 -10.69 26.46 14.39
C ASP A 51 -12.06 26.23 13.71
N LEU A 52 -12.34 24.97 13.33
CA LEU A 52 -13.63 24.60 12.71
C LEU A 52 -14.71 24.20 13.71
N ASN A 53 -14.45 24.22 15.04
CA ASN A 53 -15.34 23.68 16.07
C ASN A 53 -15.82 22.26 15.73
N ALA A 54 -14.91 21.42 15.19
CA ALA A 54 -15.23 20.09 14.70
C ALA A 54 -15.44 19.11 15.86
N SER A 55 -16.51 18.33 15.80
CA SER A 55 -16.73 17.22 16.73
C SER A 55 -15.74 16.07 16.48
N ALA A 56 -15.61 15.15 17.44
CA ALA A 56 -14.79 13.95 17.26
C ALA A 56 -15.22 13.12 16.03
N SER A 57 -16.52 13.06 15.75
CA SER A 57 -17.06 12.42 14.56
C SER A 57 -16.64 13.14 13.27
N ASP A 58 -16.64 14.47 13.26
CA ASP A 58 -16.21 15.25 12.08
C ASP A 58 -14.74 15.04 11.80
N LEU A 59 -13.89 15.06 12.82
CA LEU A 59 -12.45 14.80 12.70
C LEU A 59 -12.18 13.41 12.14
N GLN A 60 -12.93 12.42 12.60
CA GLN A 60 -12.84 11.08 12.07
C GLN A 60 -13.22 11.04 10.58
N TRP A 61 -14.32 11.69 10.18
CA TRP A 61 -14.71 11.75 8.78
C TRP A 61 -13.71 12.53 7.91
N ILE A 62 -13.06 13.57 8.43
CA ILE A 62 -11.97 14.27 7.73
C ILE A 62 -10.81 13.33 7.42
N LEU A 63 -10.45 12.42 8.33
CA LEU A 63 -9.40 11.44 8.14
C LEU A 63 -9.86 10.30 7.21
N ASP A 64 -11.00 9.70 7.51
CA ASP A 64 -11.43 8.43 6.91
C ASP A 64 -12.01 8.60 5.51
N SER A 65 -12.69 9.72 5.21
CA SER A 65 -13.34 9.95 3.91
C SER A 65 -12.35 9.86 2.74
N TYR A 66 -11.14 10.41 2.90
CA TYR A 66 -10.08 10.27 1.91
C TYR A 66 -9.69 8.80 1.71
N MET A 67 -9.41 8.08 2.79
CA MET A 67 -8.96 6.68 2.75
C MET A 67 -10.01 5.75 2.15
N LEU A 68 -11.28 5.93 2.51
CA LEU A 68 -12.39 5.14 2.00
C LEU A 68 -12.57 5.30 0.49
N VAL A 69 -12.58 6.55 0.03
CA VAL A 69 -12.72 6.85 -1.41
C VAL A 69 -11.49 6.40 -2.19
N PHE A 70 -10.30 6.68 -1.67
CA PHE A 70 -9.04 6.23 -2.27
C PHE A 70 -9.02 4.72 -2.46
N ALA A 71 -9.22 3.93 -1.38
CA ALA A 71 -9.20 2.49 -1.43
C ALA A 71 -10.31 1.91 -2.34
N GLY A 72 -11.52 2.46 -2.27
CA GLY A 72 -12.65 2.02 -3.07
C GLY A 72 -12.47 2.19 -4.57
N LEU A 73 -11.74 3.23 -4.98
CA LEU A 73 -11.55 3.55 -6.39
C LEU A 73 -10.30 2.92 -7.03
N LEU A 74 -9.35 2.37 -6.26
CA LEU A 74 -8.06 1.89 -6.77
C LEU A 74 -8.20 0.94 -7.97
N LEU A 75 -9.01 -0.11 -7.86
CA LEU A 75 -9.19 -1.10 -8.94
C LEU A 75 -9.83 -0.47 -10.18
N THR A 76 -10.84 0.35 -9.98
CA THR A 76 -11.52 1.08 -11.05
C THR A 76 -10.56 1.99 -11.80
N THR A 77 -9.78 2.78 -11.08
CA THR A 77 -8.85 3.76 -11.68
C THR A 77 -7.67 3.09 -12.38
N GLY A 78 -7.22 1.93 -11.91
CA GLY A 78 -6.24 1.10 -12.62
C GLY A 78 -6.73 0.66 -13.98
N SER A 79 -7.97 0.15 -14.06
CA SER A 79 -8.63 -0.21 -15.32
C SER A 79 -8.84 1.00 -16.23
N LEU A 80 -9.27 2.15 -15.68
CA LEU A 80 -9.39 3.40 -16.43
C LEU A 80 -8.04 3.89 -16.98
N SER A 81 -6.98 3.74 -16.20
CA SER A 81 -5.62 4.12 -16.56
C SER A 81 -5.13 3.34 -17.80
N ASP A 82 -5.33 2.03 -17.82
CA ASP A 82 -4.99 1.21 -18.98
C ASP A 82 -5.85 1.56 -20.21
N ARG A 83 -7.13 1.84 -20.03
CA ARG A 83 -8.07 2.15 -21.12
C ARG A 83 -7.87 3.53 -21.74
N PHE A 84 -7.83 4.58 -20.91
CA PHE A 84 -7.84 5.97 -21.38
C PHE A 84 -6.43 6.55 -21.56
N GLY A 85 -5.44 5.94 -20.96
CA GLY A 85 -4.05 6.36 -20.98
C GLY A 85 -3.51 6.70 -19.59
N ARG A 86 -2.39 6.12 -19.26
CA ARG A 86 -1.79 6.18 -17.92
C ARG A 86 -1.36 7.60 -17.55
N ARG A 87 -0.69 8.30 -18.50
CA ARG A 87 -0.32 9.71 -18.34
C ARG A 87 -1.56 10.59 -18.18
N LYS A 88 -2.57 10.41 -19.03
CA LYS A 88 -3.78 11.24 -19.02
C LYS A 88 -4.54 11.10 -17.71
N VAL A 89 -4.72 9.87 -17.22
CA VAL A 89 -5.42 9.61 -15.95
C VAL A 89 -4.65 10.19 -14.76
N MET A 90 -3.32 10.04 -14.74
CA MET A 90 -2.46 10.66 -13.72
C MET A 90 -2.55 12.19 -13.75
N LEU A 91 -2.55 12.84 -14.93
CA LEU A 91 -2.70 14.28 -15.05
C LEU A 91 -4.04 14.78 -14.53
N ILE A 92 -5.14 14.07 -14.83
CA ILE A 92 -6.47 14.37 -14.27
C ILE A 92 -6.43 14.24 -12.74
N GLY A 93 -5.80 13.17 -12.23
CA GLY A 93 -5.62 12.97 -10.80
C GLY A 93 -4.85 14.10 -10.11
N LEU A 94 -3.71 14.52 -10.68
CA LEU A 94 -2.90 15.62 -10.14
C LEU A 94 -3.67 16.96 -10.15
N LEU A 95 -4.41 17.23 -11.22
CA LEU A 95 -5.23 18.44 -11.31
C LEU A 95 -6.34 18.43 -10.26
N LEU A 96 -7.06 17.31 -10.14
CA LEU A 96 -8.15 17.15 -9.17
C LEU A 96 -7.63 17.24 -7.74
N PHE A 97 -6.52 16.53 -7.43
CA PHE A 97 -5.90 16.55 -6.11
C PHE A 97 -5.43 17.95 -5.72
N GLY A 98 -4.74 18.66 -6.63
CA GLY A 98 -4.30 20.03 -6.38
C GLY A 98 -5.46 21.03 -6.21
N ALA A 99 -6.51 20.91 -7.03
CA ALA A 99 -7.70 21.75 -6.91
C ALA A 99 -8.47 21.47 -5.60
N ALA A 100 -8.62 20.20 -5.24
CA ALA A 100 -9.26 19.80 -3.98
C ALA A 100 -8.43 20.24 -2.77
N SER A 101 -7.09 20.21 -2.85
CA SER A 101 -6.20 20.75 -1.81
C SER A 101 -6.37 22.26 -1.63
N LEU A 102 -6.59 23.02 -2.72
CA LEU A 102 -6.93 24.45 -2.61
C LEU A 102 -8.28 24.66 -1.89
N ILE A 103 -9.28 23.84 -2.19
CA ILE A 103 -10.58 23.90 -1.50
C ILE A 103 -10.39 23.58 0.00
N ALA A 104 -9.61 22.54 0.33
CA ALA A 104 -9.31 22.18 1.71
C ALA A 104 -8.60 23.31 2.47
N THR A 105 -7.71 24.07 1.80
CA THR A 105 -6.97 25.19 2.39
C THR A 105 -7.86 26.32 2.88
N ILE A 106 -9.02 26.54 2.23
CA ILE A 106 -9.97 27.62 2.52
C ILE A 106 -11.29 27.13 3.13
N ALA A 107 -11.32 25.89 3.61
CA ALA A 107 -12.51 25.33 4.24
C ALA A 107 -12.81 26.04 5.57
N ASP A 108 -14.06 26.45 5.76
CA ASP A 108 -14.60 27.15 6.94
C ASP A 108 -15.62 26.30 7.71
N SER A 109 -15.84 25.07 7.29
CA SER A 109 -16.64 24.10 8.06
C SER A 109 -16.08 22.67 7.89
N PRO A 110 -16.37 21.77 8.86
CA PRO A 110 -15.99 20.36 8.77
C PRO A 110 -16.51 19.68 7.49
N GLU A 111 -17.77 19.98 7.08
CA GLU A 111 -18.39 19.37 5.91
C GLU A 111 -17.68 19.77 4.60
N GLN A 112 -17.23 21.02 4.51
CA GLN A 112 -16.44 21.47 3.34
C GLN A 112 -15.10 20.77 3.30
N LEU A 113 -14.44 20.62 4.44
CA LEU A 113 -13.17 19.90 4.52
C LEU A 113 -13.35 18.42 4.19
N ILE A 114 -14.39 17.75 4.69
CA ILE A 114 -14.75 16.36 4.34
C ILE A 114 -14.99 16.25 2.82
N GLY A 115 -15.75 17.18 2.24
CA GLY A 115 -15.98 17.20 0.80
C GLY A 115 -14.69 17.35 -0.02
N ALA A 116 -13.78 18.22 0.41
CA ALA A 116 -12.47 18.37 -0.19
C ALA A 116 -11.63 17.08 -0.06
N ARG A 117 -11.64 16.41 1.09
CA ARG A 117 -10.96 15.13 1.34
C ARG A 117 -11.48 14.00 0.44
N ILE A 118 -12.80 13.95 0.21
CA ILE A 118 -13.41 13.02 -0.76
C ILE A 118 -12.82 13.26 -2.17
N LEU A 119 -12.79 14.51 -2.62
CA LEU A 119 -12.24 14.85 -3.94
C LEU A 119 -10.72 14.57 -4.03
N MET A 120 -9.98 14.82 -2.96
CA MET A 120 -8.56 14.44 -2.87
C MET A 120 -8.39 12.91 -2.94
N GLY A 121 -9.27 12.13 -2.30
CA GLY A 121 -9.30 10.67 -2.39
C GLY A 121 -9.49 10.17 -3.83
N VAL A 122 -10.41 10.78 -4.59
CA VAL A 122 -10.57 10.49 -6.03
C VAL A 122 -9.31 10.83 -6.81
N GLY A 123 -8.72 12.01 -6.58
CA GLY A 123 -7.47 12.43 -7.21
C GLY A 123 -6.32 11.46 -6.92
N GLY A 124 -6.15 11.09 -5.66
CA GLY A 124 -5.14 10.13 -5.21
C GLY A 124 -5.29 8.75 -5.87
N ALA A 125 -6.51 8.24 -5.93
CA ALA A 125 -6.81 6.97 -6.58
C ALA A 125 -6.49 6.97 -8.09
N LEU A 126 -6.61 8.11 -8.78
CA LEU A 126 -6.19 8.27 -10.18
C LEU A 126 -4.67 8.33 -10.33
N ILE A 127 -3.95 8.89 -9.37
CA ILE A 127 -2.49 9.06 -9.41
C ILE A 127 -1.79 7.73 -9.11
N MET A 128 -2.12 7.08 -8.01
CA MET A 128 -1.32 6.00 -7.43
C MET A 128 -1.12 4.81 -8.39
N PRO A 129 -2.17 4.17 -8.96
CA PRO A 129 -1.99 3.07 -9.90
C PRO A 129 -1.29 3.49 -11.19
N SER A 130 -1.50 4.75 -11.62
CA SER A 130 -0.87 5.29 -12.83
C SER A 130 0.65 5.41 -12.66
N THR A 131 1.16 5.77 -11.48
CA THR A 131 2.59 5.97 -11.24
C THR A 131 3.37 4.68 -11.42
N LEU A 132 3.03 3.60 -10.73
CA LEU A 132 3.73 2.32 -10.83
C LEU A 132 3.55 1.69 -12.21
N SER A 133 2.39 1.82 -12.85
CA SER A 133 2.17 1.31 -14.20
C SER A 133 3.02 2.02 -15.26
N ILE A 134 3.28 3.32 -15.09
CA ILE A 134 4.22 4.07 -15.96
C ILE A 134 5.65 3.59 -15.71
N VAL A 135 6.08 3.36 -14.45
CA VAL A 135 7.40 2.77 -14.15
C VAL A 135 7.61 1.48 -14.95
N ILE A 136 6.63 0.58 -14.93
CA ILE A 136 6.71 -0.73 -15.62
C ILE A 136 6.85 -0.57 -17.15
N THR A 137 6.22 0.45 -17.72
CA THR A 137 6.23 0.65 -19.18
C THR A 137 7.44 1.44 -19.69
N VAL A 138 8.04 2.28 -18.84
CA VAL A 138 9.17 3.13 -19.19
C VAL A 138 10.51 2.42 -18.97
N PHE A 139 10.62 1.57 -17.94
CA PHE A 139 11.85 0.86 -17.61
C PHE A 139 11.85 -0.56 -18.16
N ASP A 140 13.00 -0.99 -18.69
CA ASP A 140 13.25 -2.37 -19.11
C ASP A 140 13.45 -3.31 -17.91
N ASP A 141 13.50 -4.61 -18.17
CA ASP A 141 13.61 -5.64 -17.13
C ASP A 141 14.88 -5.52 -16.28
N GLU A 142 15.97 -4.93 -16.82
CA GLU A 142 17.25 -4.76 -16.12
C GLU A 142 17.20 -3.59 -15.11
N GLU A 143 16.57 -2.47 -15.50
CA GLU A 143 16.51 -1.27 -14.67
C GLU A 143 15.24 -1.20 -13.79
N ARG A 144 14.18 -1.92 -14.15
CA ARG A 144 12.88 -1.91 -13.45
C ARG A 144 12.98 -2.16 -11.94
N PRO A 145 13.78 -3.14 -11.44
CA PRO A 145 13.92 -3.33 -9.99
C PRO A 145 14.45 -2.11 -9.26
N LYS A 146 15.39 -1.37 -9.89
CA LYS A 146 15.96 -0.14 -9.33
C LYS A 146 14.92 0.99 -9.30
N ALA A 147 14.13 1.12 -10.37
CA ALA A 147 13.07 2.10 -10.46
C ALA A 147 11.95 1.85 -9.44
N ILE A 148 11.52 0.59 -9.28
CA ILE A 148 10.54 0.19 -8.26
C ILE A 148 11.07 0.47 -6.85
N ALA A 149 12.34 0.13 -6.56
CA ALA A 149 12.93 0.39 -5.26
C ALA A 149 12.99 1.90 -4.95
N ALA A 150 13.37 2.73 -5.92
CA ALA A 150 13.36 4.19 -5.76
C ALA A 150 11.94 4.72 -5.53
N TRP A 151 10.96 4.25 -6.28
CA TRP A 151 9.54 4.60 -6.12
C TRP A 151 9.01 4.17 -4.75
N SER A 152 9.27 2.95 -4.30
CA SER A 152 8.85 2.44 -2.98
C SER A 152 9.50 3.21 -1.83
N SER A 153 10.71 3.74 -2.02
CA SER A 153 11.42 4.53 -0.99
C SER A 153 10.72 5.84 -0.66
N VAL A 154 9.92 6.37 -1.59
CA VAL A 154 9.17 7.63 -1.40
C VAL A 154 8.20 7.54 -0.24
N THR A 155 7.58 6.38 -0.02
CA THR A 155 6.65 6.16 1.10
C THR A 155 7.35 6.37 2.45
N MET A 156 8.61 5.90 2.57
CA MET A 156 9.39 6.07 3.80
C MET A 156 9.82 7.52 4.02
N VAL A 157 10.17 8.23 2.93
CA VAL A 157 10.48 9.67 2.99
C VAL A 157 9.25 10.47 3.44
N GLY A 158 8.08 10.14 2.90
CA GLY A 158 6.82 10.79 3.27
C GLY A 158 6.39 10.50 4.71
N LEU A 159 6.63 9.28 5.20
CA LEU A 159 6.29 8.87 6.57
C LEU A 159 6.99 9.73 7.63
N VAL A 160 8.28 10.01 7.44
CA VAL A 160 9.05 10.86 8.37
C VAL A 160 8.93 12.34 8.02
N GLY A 161 8.95 12.66 6.73
CA GLY A 161 8.83 14.03 6.25
C GLY A 161 7.48 14.68 6.57
N GLY A 162 6.39 13.90 6.53
CA GLY A 162 5.04 14.42 6.78
C GLY A 162 4.91 15.12 8.12
N PRO A 163 5.10 14.42 9.27
CA PRO A 163 5.02 15.07 10.58
C PRO A 163 6.02 16.22 10.77
N LEU A 164 7.21 16.12 10.17
CA LEU A 164 8.22 17.18 10.23
C LEU A 164 7.75 18.44 9.49
N PHE A 165 7.33 18.30 8.23
CA PHE A 165 6.80 19.42 7.44
C PHE A 165 5.51 19.96 8.05
N GLY A 166 4.63 19.06 8.54
CA GLY A 166 3.41 19.44 9.23
C GLY A 166 3.68 20.26 10.48
N GLY A 167 4.58 19.82 11.34
CA GLY A 167 4.98 20.56 12.54
C GLY A 167 5.51 21.94 12.20
N VAL A 168 6.48 22.05 11.28
CA VAL A 168 7.04 23.34 10.85
C VAL A 168 5.97 24.26 10.25
N LEU A 169 5.04 23.73 9.47
CA LEU A 169 3.95 24.53 8.89
C LEU A 169 3.00 25.04 9.96
N LEU A 170 2.61 24.21 10.92
CA LEU A 170 1.69 24.56 12.00
C LEU A 170 2.31 25.51 13.05
N ASP A 171 3.64 25.44 13.23
CA ASP A 171 4.34 26.36 14.11
C ASP A 171 4.41 27.80 13.57
N HIS A 172 4.32 27.99 12.24
CA HIS A 172 4.53 29.28 11.59
C HIS A 172 3.35 29.79 10.78
N PHE A 173 2.38 28.92 10.44
CA PHE A 173 1.25 29.23 9.58
C PHE A 173 -0.05 28.62 10.15
N TRP A 174 -1.21 28.92 9.54
CA TRP A 174 -2.50 28.31 9.90
C TRP A 174 -2.60 26.84 9.38
N TRP A 175 -3.53 26.10 9.92
CA TRP A 175 -3.71 24.69 9.61
C TRP A 175 -3.94 24.40 8.11
N GLY A 176 -4.62 25.29 7.37
CA GLY A 176 -4.83 25.10 5.92
C GLY A 176 -3.54 25.07 5.10
N SER A 177 -2.42 25.57 5.64
CA SER A 177 -1.11 25.52 5.00
C SER A 177 -0.62 24.09 4.71
N ILE A 178 -1.09 23.09 5.48
CA ILE A 178 -0.76 21.68 5.25
C ILE A 178 -1.33 21.16 3.93
N PHE A 179 -2.48 21.68 3.49
CA PHE A 179 -3.05 21.36 2.18
C PHE A 179 -2.46 22.21 1.08
N LEU A 180 -2.11 23.46 1.40
CA LEU A 180 -1.52 24.40 0.43
C LEU A 180 -0.19 23.89 -0.13
N ILE A 181 0.63 23.18 0.66
CA ILE A 181 1.92 22.61 0.20
C ILE A 181 1.74 21.59 -0.92
N ASN A 182 0.60 20.92 -1.01
CA ASN A 182 0.29 19.96 -2.05
C ASN A 182 0.20 20.63 -3.43
N VAL A 183 -0.28 21.88 -3.48
CA VAL A 183 -0.58 22.59 -4.72
C VAL A 183 0.68 22.83 -5.57
N PRO A 184 1.77 23.43 -5.07
CA PRO A 184 2.98 23.61 -5.86
C PRO A 184 3.61 22.27 -6.26
N ILE A 185 3.56 21.26 -5.40
CA ILE A 185 4.12 19.93 -5.70
C ILE A 185 3.32 19.29 -6.85
N ALA A 186 1.98 19.29 -6.75
CA ALA A 186 1.11 18.76 -7.80
C ALA A 186 1.26 19.53 -9.12
N ALA A 187 1.39 20.87 -9.06
CA ALA A 187 1.59 21.71 -10.25
C ALA A 187 2.94 21.40 -10.95
N VAL A 188 4.03 21.28 -10.21
CA VAL A 188 5.34 20.89 -10.76
C VAL A 188 5.28 19.49 -11.37
N ALA A 189 4.70 18.52 -10.66
CA ALA A 189 4.52 17.15 -11.18
C ALA A 189 3.66 17.15 -12.45
N PHE A 190 2.57 17.89 -12.47
CA PHE A 190 1.66 18.03 -13.62
C PHE A 190 2.38 18.60 -14.85
N LEU A 191 3.06 19.74 -14.71
CA LEU A 191 3.78 20.40 -15.80
C LEU A 191 4.93 19.52 -16.32
N ALA A 192 5.70 18.93 -15.41
CA ALA A 192 6.78 18.03 -15.77
C ALA A 192 6.27 16.76 -16.48
N ALA A 193 5.13 16.19 -16.05
CA ALA A 193 4.51 15.05 -16.71
C ALA A 193 4.05 15.39 -18.14
N ILE A 194 3.52 16.59 -18.38
CA ILE A 194 3.15 17.05 -19.73
C ILE A 194 4.37 17.09 -20.66
N VAL A 195 5.50 17.57 -20.18
CA VAL A 195 6.70 17.79 -21.01
C VAL A 195 7.53 16.52 -21.21
N LEU A 196 7.62 15.69 -20.16
CA LEU A 196 8.56 14.57 -20.14
C LEU A 196 7.93 13.24 -20.55
N MET A 197 6.65 13.03 -20.25
CA MET A 197 6.03 11.71 -20.40
C MET A 197 5.34 11.56 -21.74
N LYS A 198 5.52 10.42 -22.38
CA LYS A 198 4.72 9.97 -23.51
C LYS A 198 3.47 9.23 -23.02
N GLU A 199 2.38 9.28 -23.79
CA GLU A 199 1.19 8.51 -23.45
C GLU A 199 1.43 7.01 -23.64
N SER A 200 0.96 6.22 -22.70
CA SER A 200 0.95 4.75 -22.80
C SER A 200 -0.43 4.23 -22.44
N LYS A 201 -0.89 3.25 -23.18
CA LYS A 201 -2.22 2.63 -23.01
C LYS A 201 -2.11 1.13 -23.05
N GLY A 202 -3.00 0.45 -22.37
CA GLY A 202 -3.33 -0.95 -22.60
C GLY A 202 -4.28 -1.12 -23.80
N PRO A 203 -4.69 -2.34 -24.12
CA PRO A 203 -5.68 -2.61 -25.13
C PRO A 203 -7.03 -1.98 -24.74
N TRP A 204 -7.79 -1.54 -25.79
CA TRP A 204 -9.13 -1.02 -25.56
C TRP A 204 -10.04 -2.14 -25.05
N ARG A 205 -10.69 -1.92 -23.91
CA ARG A 205 -11.67 -2.82 -23.30
C ARG A 205 -12.95 -2.08 -23.00
N LYS A 206 -14.09 -2.80 -23.03
CA LYS A 206 -15.37 -2.25 -22.59
C LYS A 206 -15.31 -1.94 -21.10
N ALA A 207 -15.98 -0.86 -20.67
CA ALA A 207 -16.12 -0.59 -19.25
C ALA A 207 -16.99 -1.67 -18.61
N ASP A 208 -16.61 -2.11 -17.44
CA ASP A 208 -17.41 -3.00 -16.60
C ASP A 208 -18.04 -2.22 -15.43
N PRO A 209 -19.21 -1.58 -15.62
CA PRO A 209 -19.82 -0.78 -14.57
C PRO A 209 -20.28 -1.61 -13.38
N VAL A 210 -20.61 -2.89 -13.58
CA VAL A 210 -21.04 -3.78 -12.49
C VAL A 210 -19.85 -4.16 -11.63
N GLY A 211 -18.74 -4.60 -12.24
CA GLY A 211 -17.50 -4.87 -11.52
C GLY A 211 -16.97 -3.64 -10.77
N MET A 212 -17.06 -2.44 -11.41
CA MET A 212 -16.69 -1.17 -10.76
C MET A 212 -17.51 -0.90 -9.50
N VAL A 213 -18.82 -1.03 -9.55
CA VAL A 213 -19.70 -0.79 -8.39
C VAL A 213 -19.46 -1.84 -7.30
N LEU A 214 -19.38 -3.12 -7.67
CA LEU A 214 -19.15 -4.21 -6.72
C LEU A 214 -17.78 -4.08 -6.01
N SER A 215 -16.71 -3.78 -6.75
CA SER A 215 -15.39 -3.58 -6.16
C SER A 215 -15.35 -2.34 -5.27
N MET A 216 -15.94 -1.23 -5.71
CA MET A 216 -15.98 0.04 -4.95
C MET A 216 -16.76 -0.14 -3.65
N VAL A 217 -18.01 -0.60 -3.71
CA VAL A 217 -18.84 -0.81 -2.52
C VAL A 217 -18.21 -1.84 -1.59
N GLY A 218 -17.68 -2.93 -2.14
CA GLY A 218 -17.02 -3.97 -1.37
C GLY A 218 -15.78 -3.46 -0.63
N MET A 219 -14.91 -2.69 -1.29
CA MET A 219 -13.69 -2.14 -0.68
C MET A 219 -13.98 -1.03 0.32
N VAL A 220 -14.90 -0.11 0.00
CA VAL A 220 -15.33 0.95 0.95
C VAL A 220 -15.89 0.31 2.21
N SER A 221 -16.81 -0.66 2.06
CA SER A 221 -17.40 -1.36 3.20
C SER A 221 -16.37 -2.18 3.98
N LEU A 222 -15.37 -2.77 3.30
CA LEU A 222 -14.28 -3.50 3.95
C LEU A 222 -13.46 -2.56 4.83
N VAL A 223 -12.95 -1.48 4.26
CA VAL A 223 -12.10 -0.52 4.96
C VAL A 223 -12.87 0.11 6.13
N TRP A 224 -14.12 0.51 5.89
CA TRP A 224 -14.98 1.07 6.94
C TRP A 224 -15.23 0.08 8.09
N THR A 225 -15.55 -1.19 7.78
CA THR A 225 -15.70 -2.24 8.79
C THR A 225 -14.44 -2.42 9.63
N ILE A 226 -13.27 -2.47 8.98
CA ILE A 226 -11.98 -2.65 9.65
C ILE A 226 -11.64 -1.46 10.55
N THR A 227 -11.98 -0.24 10.12
CA THR A 227 -11.72 1.00 10.88
C THR A 227 -12.65 1.13 12.09
N GLU A 228 -13.93 0.77 11.96
CA GLU A 228 -14.93 0.94 13.03
C GLU A 228 -15.00 -0.26 14.00
N TRP A 229 -14.67 -1.46 13.53
CA TRP A 229 -14.71 -2.65 14.39
C TRP A 229 -13.95 -2.53 15.72
N PRO A 230 -12.71 -2.01 15.77
CA PRO A 230 -11.99 -1.87 17.05
C PRO A 230 -12.65 -0.89 18.02
N LYS A 231 -13.49 0.05 17.53
CA LYS A 231 -14.14 1.11 18.33
C LYS A 231 -15.51 0.67 18.84
N GLU A 232 -16.35 0.17 17.93
CA GLU A 232 -17.77 -0.12 18.19
C GLU A 232 -18.03 -1.62 18.46
N GLY A 233 -17.08 -2.49 18.11
CA GLY A 233 -17.21 -3.94 18.17
C GLY A 233 -18.17 -4.52 17.13
N PHE A 234 -18.23 -5.85 17.04
CA PHE A 234 -19.20 -6.56 16.18
C PHE A 234 -20.65 -6.50 16.70
N GLY A 235 -20.87 -5.94 17.87
CA GLY A 235 -22.23 -5.73 18.42
C GLY A 235 -22.99 -4.59 17.76
N ASP A 236 -22.31 -3.63 17.13
CA ASP A 236 -22.97 -2.53 16.43
C ASP A 236 -23.56 -3.02 15.10
N PRO A 237 -24.88 -2.83 14.88
CA PRO A 237 -25.54 -3.25 13.64
C PRO A 237 -24.92 -2.64 12.37
N LYS A 238 -24.33 -1.44 12.45
CA LYS A 238 -23.71 -0.77 11.30
C LYS A 238 -22.43 -1.51 10.86
N VAL A 239 -21.58 -1.88 11.82
CA VAL A 239 -20.34 -2.63 11.56
C VAL A 239 -20.67 -4.01 10.98
N TYR A 240 -21.65 -4.69 11.57
CA TYR A 240 -22.09 -5.99 11.11
C TYR A 240 -22.68 -5.96 9.68
N VAL A 241 -23.55 -4.98 9.40
CA VAL A 241 -24.13 -4.79 8.05
C VAL A 241 -23.06 -4.46 7.03
N ALA A 242 -22.12 -3.58 7.36
CA ALA A 242 -21.02 -3.24 6.45
C ALA A 242 -20.10 -4.44 6.18
N ALA A 243 -19.82 -5.28 7.19
CA ALA A 243 -19.04 -6.50 7.03
C ALA A 243 -19.72 -7.49 6.06
N ILE A 244 -21.02 -7.72 6.22
CA ILE A 244 -21.81 -8.55 5.32
C ILE A 244 -21.82 -7.96 3.91
N LEU A 245 -22.07 -6.66 3.78
CA LEU A 245 -22.09 -5.97 2.48
C LEU A 245 -20.73 -6.09 1.78
N SER A 246 -19.64 -5.92 2.50
CA SER A 246 -18.28 -6.12 1.98
C SER A 246 -18.09 -7.53 1.42
N VAL A 247 -18.40 -8.55 2.22
CA VAL A 247 -18.27 -9.95 1.79
C VAL A 247 -19.14 -10.24 0.56
N LEU A 248 -20.40 -9.82 0.56
CA LEU A 248 -21.32 -10.04 -0.56
C LEU A 248 -20.84 -9.35 -1.83
N CYS A 249 -20.39 -8.09 -1.72
CA CYS A 249 -19.92 -7.33 -2.88
C CYS A 249 -18.59 -7.87 -3.42
N LEU A 250 -17.63 -8.21 -2.57
CA LEU A 250 -16.31 -8.73 -3.01
C LEU A 250 -16.44 -10.16 -3.57
N VAL A 251 -17.26 -11.01 -2.97
CA VAL A 251 -17.55 -12.34 -3.52
C VAL A 251 -18.34 -12.19 -4.84
N GLY A 252 -19.35 -11.31 -4.86
CA GLY A 252 -20.11 -10.97 -6.07
C GLY A 252 -19.19 -10.44 -7.18
N PHE A 253 -18.24 -9.57 -6.87
CA PHE A 253 -17.21 -9.09 -7.78
C PHE A 253 -16.37 -10.24 -8.34
N GLY A 254 -15.84 -11.12 -7.48
CA GLY A 254 -15.08 -12.29 -7.92
C GLY A 254 -15.89 -13.21 -8.85
N ILE A 255 -17.16 -13.49 -8.53
CA ILE A 255 -18.05 -14.29 -9.39
C ILE A 255 -18.33 -13.56 -10.71
N TRP A 256 -18.58 -12.26 -10.69
CA TRP A 256 -18.83 -11.45 -11.86
C TRP A 256 -17.65 -11.45 -12.82
N GLU A 257 -16.43 -11.20 -12.31
CA GLU A 257 -15.18 -11.21 -13.08
C GLU A 257 -14.87 -12.56 -13.76
N THR A 258 -15.43 -13.68 -13.24
CA THR A 258 -15.31 -15.00 -13.91
C THR A 258 -16.28 -15.19 -15.06
N ARG A 259 -17.32 -14.34 -15.20
CA ARG A 259 -18.39 -14.48 -16.17
C ARG A 259 -18.39 -13.45 -17.29
N VAL A 260 -17.78 -12.30 -17.04
CA VAL A 260 -17.72 -11.21 -18.02
C VAL A 260 -16.66 -11.50 -19.08
N GLU A 261 -16.94 -11.16 -20.35
CA GLU A 261 -16.03 -11.41 -21.47
C GLU A 261 -14.73 -10.60 -21.38
N GLU A 262 -14.80 -9.38 -20.89
CA GLU A 262 -13.67 -8.48 -20.72
C GLU A 262 -13.54 -8.07 -19.22
N PRO A 263 -13.00 -8.94 -18.36
CA PRO A 263 -12.91 -8.68 -16.93
C PRO A 263 -12.02 -7.46 -16.64
N MET A 264 -12.42 -6.66 -15.64
CA MET A 264 -11.64 -5.53 -15.16
C MET A 264 -10.33 -6.01 -14.49
N VAL A 265 -10.42 -7.08 -13.70
CA VAL A 265 -9.29 -7.76 -13.08
C VAL A 265 -9.19 -9.18 -13.62
N PRO A 266 -8.14 -9.49 -14.43
CA PRO A 266 -7.98 -10.85 -14.93
C PRO A 266 -7.64 -11.82 -13.79
N LEU A 267 -8.65 -12.51 -13.25
CA LEU A 267 -8.46 -13.47 -12.14
C LEU A 267 -7.49 -14.61 -12.47
N ALA A 268 -7.21 -14.82 -13.76
CA ALA A 268 -6.15 -15.73 -14.21
C ALA A 268 -4.76 -15.37 -13.64
N LEU A 269 -4.51 -14.11 -13.26
CA LEU A 269 -3.27 -13.69 -12.60
C LEU A 269 -3.05 -14.44 -11.27
N PHE A 270 -4.10 -14.72 -10.52
CA PHE A 270 -4.01 -15.48 -9.27
C PHE A 270 -3.71 -16.97 -9.46
N ARG A 271 -3.81 -17.50 -10.68
CA ARG A 271 -3.33 -18.87 -11.02
C ARG A 271 -1.81 -18.91 -11.14
N ASN A 272 -1.18 -17.75 -11.39
CA ASN A 272 0.27 -17.64 -11.38
C ASN A 272 0.77 -17.62 -9.93
N ARG A 273 1.55 -18.61 -9.54
CA ARG A 273 2.07 -18.77 -8.18
C ARG A 273 2.95 -17.61 -7.75
N VAL A 274 3.73 -17.04 -8.68
CA VAL A 274 4.61 -15.90 -8.38
C VAL A 274 3.77 -14.67 -8.04
N PHE A 275 2.72 -14.39 -8.84
CA PHE A 275 1.79 -13.29 -8.58
C PHE A 275 1.10 -13.44 -7.22
N THR A 276 0.52 -14.60 -6.96
CA THR A 276 -0.20 -14.88 -5.70
C THR A 276 0.73 -14.83 -4.49
N GLY A 277 1.92 -15.45 -4.60
CA GLY A 277 2.91 -15.43 -3.52
C GLY A 277 3.45 -14.02 -3.23
N ALA A 278 3.68 -13.22 -4.26
CA ALA A 278 4.11 -11.84 -4.12
C ALA A 278 3.01 -10.95 -3.52
N SER A 279 1.76 -11.09 -3.99
CA SER A 279 0.59 -10.38 -3.43
C SER A 279 0.41 -10.70 -1.95
N PHE A 280 0.50 -11.98 -1.58
CA PHE A 280 0.40 -12.41 -0.18
C PHE A 280 1.54 -11.85 0.67
N SER A 281 2.77 -11.80 0.13
CA SER A 281 3.92 -11.19 0.80
C SER A 281 3.68 -9.69 1.06
N ILE A 282 3.12 -8.97 0.08
CA ILE A 282 2.78 -7.54 0.21
C ILE A 282 1.71 -7.33 1.28
N VAL A 283 0.63 -8.13 1.29
CA VAL A 283 -0.41 -8.07 2.34
C VAL A 283 0.21 -8.18 3.73
N LEU A 284 1.10 -9.14 3.93
CA LEU A 284 1.69 -9.40 5.25
C LEU A 284 2.76 -8.37 5.65
N LEU A 285 3.48 -7.81 4.68
CA LEU A 285 4.38 -6.68 4.89
C LEU A 285 3.61 -5.44 5.38
N THR A 286 2.51 -5.14 4.71
CA THR A 286 1.69 -3.97 5.07
C THR A 286 0.86 -4.22 6.33
N PHE A 287 0.43 -5.45 6.59
CA PHE A 287 -0.11 -5.90 7.87
C PHE A 287 0.85 -5.59 9.03
N ALA A 288 2.12 -5.98 8.88
CA ALA A 288 3.14 -5.71 9.88
C ALA A 288 3.30 -4.20 10.13
N ASN A 289 3.37 -3.40 9.07
CA ASN A 289 3.52 -1.95 9.16
C ASN A 289 2.30 -1.26 9.79
N GLY A 290 1.08 -1.60 9.37
CA GLY A 290 -0.15 -0.99 9.90
C GLY A 290 -0.31 -1.22 11.39
N GLY A 291 -0.17 -2.46 11.83
CA GLY A 291 -0.24 -2.80 13.24
C GLY A 291 0.89 -2.19 14.07
N LEU A 292 2.13 -2.18 13.54
CA LEU A 292 3.25 -1.53 14.20
C LEU A 292 2.98 -0.05 14.46
N MET A 293 2.56 0.68 13.41
CA MET A 293 2.32 2.13 13.50
C MET A 293 1.29 2.45 14.58
N LEU A 294 0.19 1.69 14.64
CA LEU A 294 -0.84 1.87 15.65
C LEU A 294 -0.28 1.66 17.06
N VAL A 295 0.32 0.50 17.31
CA VAL A 295 0.72 0.08 18.67
C VAL A 295 1.90 0.89 19.16
N LEU A 296 2.92 1.06 18.30
CA LEU A 296 4.16 1.73 18.70
C LEU A 296 3.99 3.25 18.87
N SER A 297 3.12 3.89 18.08
CA SER A 297 2.82 5.32 18.28
C SER A 297 2.16 5.57 19.63
N GLN A 298 1.26 4.70 20.08
CA GLN A 298 0.65 4.79 21.40
C GLN A 298 1.69 4.54 22.51
N TYR A 299 2.56 3.54 22.37
CA TYR A 299 3.64 3.28 23.31
C TYR A 299 4.56 4.51 23.48
N LEU A 300 4.99 5.11 22.37
CA LEU A 300 5.85 6.28 22.41
C LEU A 300 5.18 7.48 23.09
N GLN A 301 3.88 7.70 22.87
CA GLN A 301 3.15 8.85 23.40
C GLN A 301 2.69 8.65 24.85
N PHE A 302 2.12 7.50 25.18
CA PHE A 302 1.52 7.27 26.50
C PHE A 302 2.48 6.63 27.50
N VAL A 303 3.38 5.74 27.05
CA VAL A 303 4.35 5.09 27.95
C VAL A 303 5.65 5.89 28.06
N LEU A 304 6.23 6.33 26.94
CA LEU A 304 7.48 7.11 26.93
C LEU A 304 7.24 8.63 26.98
N GLU A 305 5.98 9.09 27.04
CA GLU A 305 5.60 10.51 27.14
C GLU A 305 6.18 11.41 26.02
N TYR A 306 6.29 10.85 24.82
CA TYR A 306 6.78 11.62 23.69
C TYR A 306 5.69 12.52 23.14
N THR A 307 6.06 13.76 22.81
CA THR A 307 5.19 14.64 22.02
C THR A 307 4.94 14.05 20.63
N PRO A 308 3.85 14.39 19.94
CA PRO A 308 3.59 13.93 18.57
C PRO A 308 4.78 14.18 17.62
N THR A 309 5.42 15.34 17.70
CA THR A 309 6.63 15.67 16.91
C THR A 309 7.80 14.74 17.24
N LYS A 310 8.06 14.49 18.54
CA LYS A 310 9.13 13.59 18.97
C LYS A 310 8.84 12.15 18.55
N THR A 311 7.56 11.73 18.57
CA THR A 311 7.10 10.43 18.07
C THR A 311 7.39 10.28 16.57
N GLY A 312 7.09 11.31 15.77
CA GLY A 312 7.42 11.31 14.33
C GLY A 312 8.92 11.13 14.09
N TRP A 313 9.78 11.86 14.83
CA TRP A 313 11.22 11.69 14.74
C TRP A 313 11.71 10.32 15.22
N ALA A 314 11.02 9.72 16.18
CA ALA A 314 11.37 8.40 16.66
C ALA A 314 11.27 7.32 15.57
N PHE A 315 10.46 7.51 14.51
CA PHE A 315 10.39 6.62 13.34
C PHE A 315 11.53 6.82 12.33
N ALA A 316 12.42 7.82 12.50
CA ALA A 316 13.53 8.07 11.59
C ALA A 316 14.48 6.86 11.42
N PRO A 317 14.84 6.07 12.45
CA PRO A 317 15.66 4.88 12.30
C PRO A 317 15.05 3.84 11.36
N LEU A 318 13.73 3.64 11.44
CA LEU A 318 12.98 2.74 10.54
C LEU A 318 13.08 3.20 9.09
N ALA A 319 12.84 4.49 8.84
CA ALA A 319 12.87 5.05 7.49
C ALA A 319 14.28 5.02 6.89
N LEU A 320 15.30 5.39 7.65
CA LEU A 320 16.70 5.36 7.19
C LEU A 320 17.14 3.94 6.87
N ALA A 321 16.85 2.97 7.74
CA ALA A 321 17.12 1.57 7.47
C ALA A 321 16.38 1.10 6.21
N SER A 322 15.09 1.43 6.07
CA SER A 322 14.31 1.07 4.88
C SER A 322 14.92 1.64 3.59
N LEU A 323 15.35 2.90 3.58
CA LEU A 323 16.01 3.53 2.41
C LEU A 323 17.28 2.79 2.00
N VAL A 324 18.15 2.48 2.96
CA VAL A 324 19.41 1.77 2.72
C VAL A 324 19.14 0.37 2.17
N PHE A 325 18.23 -0.36 2.80
CA PHE A 325 17.93 -1.74 2.41
C PHE A 325 17.05 -1.84 1.15
N ASN A 326 16.26 -0.82 0.80
CA ASN A 326 15.61 -0.70 -0.50
C ASN A 326 16.66 -0.64 -1.63
N ALA A 327 17.69 0.21 -1.48
CA ALA A 327 18.78 0.29 -2.45
C ALA A 327 19.54 -1.04 -2.54
N LEU A 328 19.78 -1.71 -1.41
CA LEU A 328 20.43 -3.01 -1.36
C LEU A 328 19.57 -4.09 -2.04
N SER A 329 18.26 -4.10 -1.82
CA SER A 329 17.30 -4.99 -2.49
C SER A 329 17.33 -4.84 -4.01
N ALA A 330 17.42 -3.62 -4.52
CA ALA A 330 17.52 -3.35 -5.95
C ALA A 330 18.79 -3.94 -6.60
N VAL A 331 19.90 -4.00 -5.84
CA VAL A 331 21.19 -4.54 -6.32
C VAL A 331 21.25 -6.05 -6.15
N LEU A 332 20.78 -6.58 -5.03
CA LEU A 332 20.87 -8.00 -4.68
C LEU A 332 19.71 -8.82 -5.26
N GLY A 333 18.51 -8.24 -5.41
CA GLY A 333 17.32 -8.92 -5.91
C GLY A 333 17.54 -9.68 -7.22
N PRO A 334 18.12 -9.05 -8.25
CA PRO A 334 18.45 -9.75 -9.51
C PRO A 334 19.45 -10.90 -9.37
N LYS A 335 20.32 -10.88 -8.35
CA LYS A 335 21.36 -11.89 -8.12
C LYS A 335 20.88 -13.06 -7.25
N ILE A 336 20.14 -12.74 -6.18
CA ILE A 336 19.69 -13.71 -5.16
C ILE A 336 18.30 -14.25 -5.51
N GLY A 337 17.50 -13.43 -6.21
CA GLY A 337 16.11 -13.69 -6.56
C GLY A 337 15.11 -13.07 -5.57
N ASN A 338 14.04 -12.51 -6.13
CA ASN A 338 13.01 -11.79 -5.38
C ASN A 338 12.36 -12.63 -4.27
N ARG A 339 12.21 -13.94 -4.50
CA ARG A 339 11.70 -14.92 -3.54
C ARG A 339 12.49 -14.93 -2.23
N PHE A 340 13.83 -15.02 -2.34
CA PHE A 340 14.70 -15.06 -1.16
C PHE A 340 14.80 -13.71 -0.47
N MET A 341 14.78 -12.61 -1.26
CA MET A 341 14.80 -11.26 -0.72
C MET A 341 13.52 -10.96 0.07
N ALA A 342 12.34 -11.33 -0.46
CA ALA A 342 11.07 -11.17 0.23
C ALA A 342 11.03 -12.00 1.54
N ALA A 343 11.42 -13.27 1.50
CA ALA A 343 11.42 -14.14 2.66
C ALA A 343 12.43 -13.69 3.74
N LEU A 344 13.64 -13.28 3.33
CA LEU A 344 14.65 -12.74 4.25
C LEU A 344 14.15 -11.46 4.93
N GLY A 345 13.59 -10.53 4.14
CA GLY A 345 13.05 -9.29 4.69
C GLY A 345 11.93 -9.53 5.69
N LEU A 346 10.99 -10.44 5.39
CA LEU A 346 9.94 -10.85 6.33
C LEU A 346 10.51 -11.48 7.60
N ALA A 347 11.54 -12.33 7.50
CA ALA A 347 12.18 -12.91 8.68
C ALA A 347 12.87 -11.84 9.55
N VAL A 348 13.48 -10.82 8.92
CA VAL A 348 14.08 -9.68 9.62
C VAL A 348 13.00 -8.83 10.31
N ILE A 349 11.83 -8.59 9.66
CA ILE A 349 10.69 -7.92 10.31
C ILE A 349 10.24 -8.70 11.55
N ALA A 350 10.10 -10.02 11.43
CA ALA A 350 9.70 -10.86 12.54
C ALA A 350 10.68 -10.76 13.72
N SER A 351 12.00 -10.69 13.47
CA SER A 351 12.99 -10.44 14.52
C SER A 351 12.81 -9.07 15.20
N GLY A 352 12.41 -8.04 14.43
CA GLY A 352 12.06 -6.73 14.98
C GLY A 352 10.84 -6.80 15.90
N PHE A 353 9.78 -7.53 15.50
CA PHE A 353 8.62 -7.75 16.37
C PHE A 353 8.98 -8.52 17.65
N PHE A 354 9.80 -9.57 17.55
CA PHE A 354 10.29 -10.26 18.75
C PHE A 354 11.10 -9.35 19.66
N THR A 355 11.92 -8.44 19.09
CA THR A 355 12.65 -7.43 19.88
C THR A 355 11.68 -6.48 20.59
N LEU A 356 10.60 -6.02 19.94
CA LEU A 356 9.57 -5.22 20.62
C LEU A 356 8.80 -6.00 21.69
N ALA A 357 8.62 -7.29 21.48
CA ALA A 357 7.95 -8.16 22.47
C ALA A 357 8.78 -8.39 23.76
N THR A 358 10.07 -8.06 23.76
CA THR A 358 10.91 -8.11 24.98
C THR A 358 10.92 -6.82 25.79
N LEU A 359 10.15 -5.78 25.37
CA LEU A 359 10.06 -4.54 26.10
C LEU A 359 9.38 -4.74 27.46
N GLU A 360 10.02 -4.22 28.49
CA GLU A 360 9.52 -4.18 29.86
C GLU A 360 9.15 -2.74 30.27
N PRO A 361 8.24 -2.56 31.24
CA PRO A 361 7.97 -1.24 31.80
C PRO A 361 9.23 -0.58 32.35
N GLY A 362 9.57 0.60 31.82
CA GLY A 362 10.78 1.32 32.20
C GLY A 362 11.97 1.19 31.24
N ASP A 363 11.86 0.32 30.24
CA ASP A 363 12.87 0.25 29.17
C ASP A 363 12.94 1.55 28.37
N GLY A 364 14.18 1.94 28.03
CA GLY A 364 14.42 3.13 27.23
C GLY A 364 14.22 2.92 25.74
N PHE A 365 14.36 4.00 24.96
CA PHE A 365 14.19 4.02 23.49
C PHE A 365 15.20 3.13 22.71
N GLY A 366 16.23 2.59 23.35
CA GLY A 366 17.29 1.80 22.70
C GLY A 366 16.77 0.50 22.05
N ILE A 367 15.92 -0.26 22.76
CA ILE A 367 15.31 -1.50 22.26
C ILE A 367 14.35 -1.17 21.10
N VAL A 368 13.55 -0.11 21.26
CA VAL A 368 12.64 0.40 20.22
C VAL A 368 13.41 0.77 18.95
N THR A 369 14.53 1.50 19.08
CA THR A 369 15.39 1.87 17.95
C THR A 369 15.93 0.63 17.23
N THR A 370 16.41 -0.36 17.98
CA THR A 370 16.94 -1.61 17.41
C THR A 370 15.85 -2.33 16.61
N ALA A 371 14.67 -2.47 17.17
CA ALA A 371 13.53 -3.08 16.49
C ALA A 371 13.12 -2.29 15.24
N MET A 372 13.06 -0.96 15.31
CA MET A 372 12.76 -0.11 14.17
C MET A 372 13.79 -0.26 13.04
N VAL A 373 15.08 -0.36 13.36
CA VAL A 373 16.13 -0.62 12.36
C VAL A 373 15.93 -2.00 11.71
N LEU A 374 15.63 -3.04 12.49
CA LEU A 374 15.35 -4.37 11.96
C LEU A 374 14.10 -4.34 11.05
N MET A 375 13.01 -3.72 11.49
CA MET A 375 11.78 -3.66 10.70
C MET A 375 11.94 -2.82 9.43
N GLY A 376 12.65 -1.70 9.51
CA GLY A 376 12.99 -0.89 8.33
C GLY A 376 13.86 -1.65 7.34
N ALA A 377 14.89 -2.34 7.84
CA ALA A 377 15.76 -3.18 7.02
C ALA A 377 14.98 -4.31 6.33
N GLY A 378 14.14 -5.01 7.09
CA GLY A 378 13.30 -6.08 6.56
C GLY A 378 12.29 -5.59 5.51
N GLY A 379 11.59 -4.48 5.78
CA GLY A 379 10.67 -3.84 4.85
C GLY A 379 11.36 -3.38 3.58
N GLY A 380 12.53 -2.74 3.72
CA GLY A 380 13.36 -2.31 2.59
C GLY A 380 13.86 -3.45 1.72
N LEU A 381 14.14 -4.63 2.29
CA LEU A 381 14.51 -5.81 1.52
C LEU A 381 13.30 -6.44 0.81
N ALA A 382 12.20 -6.60 1.52
CA ALA A 382 11.07 -7.40 1.06
C ALA A 382 10.14 -6.67 0.10
N MET A 383 9.81 -5.39 0.35
CA MET A 383 8.78 -4.67 -0.40
C MET A 383 9.13 -4.51 -1.89
N PRO A 384 10.32 -3.98 -2.27
CA PRO A 384 10.66 -3.84 -3.68
C PRO A 384 10.75 -5.20 -4.39
N ALA A 385 11.24 -6.24 -3.69
CA ALA A 385 11.35 -7.57 -4.25
C ALA A 385 9.98 -8.21 -4.52
N ALA A 386 9.03 -8.06 -3.58
CA ALA A 386 7.67 -8.55 -3.74
C ALA A 386 6.92 -7.78 -4.84
N GLN A 387 7.05 -6.45 -4.88
CA GLN A 387 6.46 -5.62 -5.93
C GLN A 387 7.04 -5.94 -7.31
N ALA A 388 8.37 -6.09 -7.42
CA ALA A 388 9.02 -6.48 -8.68
C ALA A 388 8.57 -7.86 -9.15
N ALA A 389 8.41 -8.84 -8.24
CA ALA A 389 7.91 -10.17 -8.56
C ALA A 389 6.44 -10.14 -9.00
N MET A 390 5.59 -9.39 -8.28
CA MET A 390 4.17 -9.25 -8.60
C MET A 390 3.99 -8.61 -9.98
N MET A 391 4.65 -7.46 -10.21
CA MET A 391 4.53 -6.71 -11.47
C MET A 391 5.22 -7.42 -12.64
N GLY A 392 6.28 -8.21 -12.38
CA GLY A 392 6.91 -9.05 -13.39
C GLY A 392 6.03 -10.20 -13.88
N ALA A 393 5.03 -10.61 -13.11
CA ALA A 393 4.04 -11.61 -13.48
C ALA A 393 2.81 -11.03 -14.23
N VAL A 394 2.71 -9.70 -14.31
CA VAL A 394 1.61 -8.99 -14.99
C VAL A 394 2.03 -8.62 -16.41
N PRO A 395 1.25 -8.95 -17.45
CA PRO A 395 1.51 -8.48 -18.82
C PRO A 395 1.55 -6.95 -18.88
N HIS A 396 2.44 -6.39 -19.71
CA HIS A 396 2.59 -4.93 -19.85
C HIS A 396 1.30 -4.20 -20.20
N GLU A 397 0.42 -4.85 -20.95
CA GLU A 397 -0.90 -4.35 -21.35
C GLU A 397 -1.86 -4.16 -20.16
N HIS A 398 -1.63 -4.89 -19.05
CA HIS A 398 -2.42 -4.86 -17.81
C HIS A 398 -1.68 -4.17 -16.65
N ALA A 399 -0.62 -3.40 -16.92
CA ALA A 399 0.20 -2.79 -15.88
C ALA A 399 -0.59 -1.86 -14.95
N GLY A 400 -1.62 -1.15 -15.45
CA GLY A 400 -2.52 -0.32 -14.62
C GLY A 400 -3.33 -1.14 -13.64
N VAL A 401 -3.93 -2.25 -14.11
CA VAL A 401 -4.65 -3.20 -13.23
C VAL A 401 -3.70 -3.84 -12.24
N GLY A 402 -2.50 -4.27 -12.68
CA GLY A 402 -1.48 -4.84 -11.79
C GLY A 402 -1.05 -3.86 -10.70
N SER A 403 -0.85 -2.58 -11.06
CA SER A 403 -0.54 -1.51 -10.10
C SER A 403 -1.69 -1.28 -9.12
N ALA A 404 -2.93 -1.21 -9.60
CA ALA A 404 -4.11 -1.07 -8.75
C ALA A 404 -4.27 -2.26 -7.77
N MET A 405 -3.99 -3.49 -8.25
CA MET A 405 -3.97 -4.68 -7.40
C MET A 405 -2.88 -4.59 -6.32
N ASN A 406 -1.66 -4.12 -6.67
CA ASN A 406 -0.60 -3.88 -5.70
C ASN A 406 -1.04 -2.92 -4.60
N ASP A 407 -1.68 -1.81 -4.96
CA ASP A 407 -2.12 -0.80 -4.01
C ASP A 407 -3.30 -1.30 -3.17
N THR A 408 -4.23 -2.04 -3.77
CA THR A 408 -5.38 -2.64 -3.08
C THR A 408 -4.95 -3.66 -2.04
N VAL A 409 -4.01 -4.56 -2.37
CA VAL A 409 -3.51 -5.56 -1.40
C VAL A 409 -2.70 -4.90 -0.28
N GLN A 410 -2.02 -3.77 -0.54
CA GLN A 410 -1.36 -2.97 0.49
C GLN A 410 -2.37 -2.37 1.47
N GLN A 411 -3.44 -1.74 0.96
CA GLN A 411 -4.49 -1.16 1.82
C GLN A 411 -5.19 -2.23 2.65
N ALA A 412 -5.55 -3.36 2.04
CA ALA A 412 -6.18 -4.47 2.75
C ALA A 412 -5.24 -5.03 3.85
N GLY A 413 -3.95 -5.17 3.54
CA GLY A 413 -2.95 -5.65 4.50
C GLY A 413 -2.79 -4.70 5.68
N ALA A 414 -2.62 -3.39 5.42
CA ALA A 414 -2.47 -2.39 6.47
C ALA A 414 -3.70 -2.34 7.39
N ALA A 415 -4.90 -2.33 6.80
CA ALA A 415 -6.14 -2.33 7.55
C ALA A 415 -6.29 -3.59 8.42
N LEU A 416 -6.00 -4.78 7.88
CA LEU A 416 -5.99 -6.03 8.65
C LEU A 416 -4.97 -6.00 9.79
N GLY A 417 -3.81 -5.38 9.59
CA GLY A 417 -2.79 -5.20 10.62
C GLY A 417 -3.29 -4.37 11.80
N VAL A 418 -3.90 -3.24 11.50
CA VAL A 418 -4.53 -2.37 12.50
C VAL A 418 -5.62 -3.12 13.26
N ALA A 419 -6.54 -3.81 12.55
CA ALA A 419 -7.66 -4.51 13.17
C ALA A 419 -7.19 -5.67 14.07
N VAL A 420 -6.32 -6.53 13.56
CA VAL A 420 -5.89 -7.74 14.31
C VAL A 420 -4.99 -7.36 15.47
N LEU A 421 -3.93 -6.58 15.25
CA LEU A 421 -3.01 -6.23 16.34
C LEU A 421 -3.66 -5.25 17.33
N GLY A 422 -4.52 -4.35 16.85
CA GLY A 422 -5.32 -3.48 17.71
C GLY A 422 -6.32 -4.24 18.57
N SER A 423 -7.01 -5.24 18.03
CA SER A 423 -7.94 -6.08 18.78
C SER A 423 -7.22 -6.93 19.84
N ILE A 424 -6.04 -7.51 19.51
CA ILE A 424 -5.23 -8.24 20.47
C ILE A 424 -4.75 -7.30 21.58
N LEU A 425 -4.27 -6.11 21.22
CA LEU A 425 -3.84 -5.10 22.17
C LEU A 425 -4.97 -4.73 23.13
N SER A 426 -6.14 -4.35 22.61
CA SER A 426 -7.29 -3.92 23.42
C SER A 426 -7.79 -5.03 24.33
N SER A 427 -8.00 -6.25 23.80
CA SER A 427 -8.47 -7.37 24.60
C SER A 427 -7.48 -7.80 25.69
N THR A 428 -6.18 -7.80 25.39
CA THR A 428 -5.15 -8.15 26.38
C THR A 428 -4.99 -7.04 27.40
N TYR A 429 -5.06 -5.77 26.98
CA TYR A 429 -5.03 -4.63 27.89
C TYR A 429 -6.16 -4.68 28.91
N GLY A 430 -7.41 -4.86 28.48
CA GLY A 430 -8.55 -4.98 29.38
C GLY A 430 -8.41 -6.12 30.38
N ASN A 431 -7.89 -7.29 29.94
CA ASN A 431 -7.64 -8.43 30.82
C ASN A 431 -6.48 -8.22 31.84
N LYS A 432 -5.60 -7.23 31.61
CA LYS A 432 -4.48 -6.89 32.48
C LYS A 432 -4.80 -5.74 33.45
N MET A 433 -5.82 -4.95 33.13
CA MET A 433 -6.30 -3.93 34.05
C MET A 433 -7.03 -4.60 35.23
N PRO A 434 -6.98 -3.99 36.44
CA PRO A 434 -7.74 -4.46 37.59
C PRO A 434 -9.25 -4.44 37.34
N ASP A 435 -9.98 -5.45 37.85
CA ASP A 435 -11.44 -5.53 37.71
C ASP A 435 -12.19 -4.36 38.33
N ASP A 436 -11.55 -3.64 39.27
CA ASP A 436 -12.07 -2.45 39.96
C ASP A 436 -11.56 -1.14 39.35
N ALA A 437 -10.98 -1.17 38.15
CA ALA A 437 -10.50 0.01 37.46
C ALA A 437 -11.64 1.05 37.26
N PRO A 438 -11.41 2.33 37.59
CA PRO A 438 -12.48 3.33 37.56
C PRO A 438 -12.90 3.68 36.13
N GLY A 439 -14.22 3.88 35.95
CA GLY A 439 -14.80 4.35 34.69
C GLY A 439 -14.62 3.32 33.56
N LYS A 440 -14.08 3.80 32.42
CA LYS A 440 -13.77 2.99 31.23
C LYS A 440 -12.26 2.74 31.07
N SER A 441 -11.52 2.77 32.16
CA SER A 441 -10.07 2.65 32.14
C SER A 441 -9.56 1.30 31.63
N ASP A 442 -10.41 0.28 31.61
CA ASP A 442 -10.16 -1.06 31.06
C ASP A 442 -10.36 -1.15 29.53
N GLU A 443 -11.06 -0.18 28.92
CA GLU A 443 -11.28 -0.18 27.48
C GLU A 443 -10.01 0.21 26.68
N SER A 444 -9.24 1.21 27.16
CA SER A 444 -8.00 1.65 26.52
C SER A 444 -7.11 2.49 27.43
N ILE A 445 -5.81 2.58 27.07
CA ILE A 445 -4.86 3.46 27.76
C ILE A 445 -5.27 4.94 27.69
N VAL A 446 -5.93 5.35 26.60
CA VAL A 446 -6.42 6.73 26.41
C VAL A 446 -7.50 7.06 27.44
N GLU A 447 -8.47 6.15 27.63
CA GLU A 447 -9.53 6.30 28.63
C GLU A 447 -8.97 6.27 30.05
N ALA A 448 -7.99 5.40 30.33
CA ALA A 448 -7.33 5.36 31.62
C ALA A 448 -6.61 6.68 31.95
N PHE A 449 -5.92 7.28 30.99
CA PHE A 449 -5.25 8.57 31.17
C PHE A 449 -6.26 9.74 31.35
N SER A 450 -7.37 9.71 30.60
CA SER A 450 -8.46 10.68 30.75
C SER A 450 -9.07 10.61 32.14
N GLU A 451 -9.36 9.40 32.65
CA GLU A 451 -9.91 9.17 33.97
C GLU A 451 -8.90 9.53 35.08
N ALA A 452 -7.61 9.20 34.89
CA ALA A 452 -6.55 9.59 35.82
C ALA A 452 -6.41 11.12 35.92
N ALA A 453 -6.47 11.83 34.79
CA ALA A 453 -6.44 13.29 34.77
C ALA A 453 -7.67 13.91 35.50
N ARG A 454 -8.88 13.30 35.35
CA ARG A 454 -10.09 13.74 36.01
C ARG A 454 -10.09 13.51 37.53
N THR A 455 -9.49 12.39 37.97
CA THR A 455 -9.49 11.94 39.38
C THR A 455 -8.23 12.32 40.15
N GLY A 456 -7.15 12.72 39.46
CA GLY A 456 -5.83 12.96 40.05
C GLY A 456 -5.12 11.66 40.50
N ASN A 457 -5.48 10.51 39.92
CA ASN A 457 -4.99 9.18 40.31
C ASN A 457 -3.73 8.80 39.51
N GLU A 458 -2.54 9.16 40.00
CA GLU A 458 -1.27 8.79 39.37
C GLU A 458 -1.01 7.27 39.37
N ALA A 459 -1.52 6.53 40.35
CA ALA A 459 -1.36 5.07 40.39
C ALA A 459 -2.07 4.39 39.22
N LEU A 460 -3.21 4.93 38.75
CA LEU A 460 -3.90 4.44 37.57
C LEU A 460 -3.04 4.60 36.30
N VAL A 461 -2.28 5.70 36.18
CA VAL A 461 -1.37 5.94 35.04
C VAL A 461 -0.29 4.86 35.00
N HIS A 462 0.34 4.53 36.13
CA HIS A 462 1.34 3.48 36.18
C HIS A 462 0.77 2.11 35.81
N THR A 463 -0.37 1.75 36.40
CA THR A 463 -1.05 0.48 36.10
C THR A 463 -1.42 0.37 34.61
N ALA A 464 -1.92 1.45 34.01
CA ALA A 464 -2.28 1.48 32.60
C ALA A 464 -1.06 1.33 31.68
N ARG A 465 0.09 1.92 32.04
CA ARG A 465 1.36 1.75 31.29
C ARG A 465 1.88 0.33 31.34
N ASP A 466 1.86 -0.30 32.51
CA ASP A 466 2.28 -1.67 32.70
C ASP A 466 1.39 -2.64 31.91
N ALA A 467 0.07 -2.51 32.07
CA ALA A 467 -0.91 -3.29 31.32
C ALA A 467 -0.77 -3.13 29.79
N PHE A 468 -0.52 -1.89 29.32
CA PHE A 468 -0.31 -1.60 27.90
C PHE A 468 0.97 -2.25 27.38
N THR A 469 2.07 -2.19 28.12
CA THR A 469 3.35 -2.77 27.71
C THR A 469 3.26 -4.29 27.58
N GLU A 470 2.59 -4.97 28.52
CA GLU A 470 2.34 -6.41 28.43
C GLU A 470 1.41 -6.78 27.26
N ALA A 471 0.34 -5.99 27.04
CA ALA A 471 -0.58 -6.18 25.92
C ALA A 471 0.12 -5.99 24.57
N MET A 472 0.98 -4.98 24.48
CA MET A 472 1.82 -4.71 23.31
C MET A 472 2.76 -5.89 23.03
N SER A 473 3.43 -6.44 24.04
CA SER A 473 4.28 -7.63 23.89
C SER A 473 3.51 -8.81 23.28
N SER A 474 2.30 -9.08 23.78
CA SER A 474 1.44 -10.15 23.27
C SER A 474 1.05 -9.92 21.80
N ALA A 475 0.65 -8.70 21.44
CA ALA A 475 0.31 -8.34 20.06
C ALA A 475 1.51 -8.53 19.12
N PHE A 476 2.71 -8.12 19.53
CA PHE A 476 3.91 -8.26 18.71
C PHE A 476 4.39 -9.71 18.58
N VAL A 477 4.21 -10.57 19.57
CA VAL A 477 4.47 -12.01 19.43
C VAL A 477 3.58 -12.63 18.35
N VAL A 478 2.28 -12.33 18.38
CA VAL A 478 1.35 -12.80 17.34
C VAL A 478 1.71 -12.27 15.97
N GLY A 479 2.05 -10.97 15.87
CA GLY A 479 2.55 -10.35 14.65
C GLY A 479 3.81 -11.03 14.10
N ALA A 480 4.79 -11.31 14.98
CA ALA A 480 6.02 -12.01 14.62
C ALA A 480 5.77 -13.40 14.04
N ILE A 481 4.90 -14.18 14.69
CA ILE A 481 4.53 -15.52 14.22
C ILE A 481 3.84 -15.43 12.84
N GLY A 482 2.89 -14.52 12.69
CA GLY A 482 2.20 -14.29 11.41
C GLY A 482 3.18 -13.96 10.28
N VAL A 483 4.13 -13.07 10.52
CA VAL A 483 5.16 -12.66 9.53
C VAL A 483 6.15 -13.80 9.25
N LEU A 484 6.52 -14.64 10.22
CA LEU A 484 7.35 -15.84 9.98
C LEU A 484 6.64 -16.87 9.12
N VAL A 485 5.35 -17.12 9.37
CA VAL A 485 4.53 -17.97 8.50
C VAL A 485 4.50 -17.41 7.08
N ALA A 486 4.39 -16.09 6.94
CA ALA A 486 4.48 -15.40 5.67
C ALA A 486 5.82 -15.61 4.95
N ALA A 487 6.93 -15.52 5.68
CA ALA A 487 8.26 -15.77 5.13
C ALA A 487 8.39 -17.19 4.57
N ALA A 488 7.89 -18.19 5.32
CA ALA A 488 7.86 -19.57 4.87
C ALA A 488 6.97 -19.77 3.62
N LEU A 489 5.77 -19.17 3.61
CA LEU A 489 4.86 -19.23 2.47
C LEU A 489 5.43 -18.55 1.23
N SER A 490 6.11 -17.40 1.38
CA SER A 490 6.81 -16.72 0.28
C SER A 490 7.84 -17.64 -0.39
N LEU A 491 8.61 -18.40 0.40
CA LEU A 491 9.57 -19.38 -0.11
C LEU A 491 8.90 -20.53 -0.88
N VAL A 492 7.70 -20.91 -0.54
CA VAL A 492 6.97 -22.00 -1.21
C VAL A 492 6.22 -21.51 -2.44
N LEU A 493 5.46 -20.42 -2.30
CA LEU A 493 4.57 -19.93 -3.35
C LEU A 493 5.32 -19.23 -4.48
N MET A 494 6.36 -18.43 -4.19
CA MET A 494 7.15 -17.74 -5.22
C MET A 494 8.20 -18.66 -5.90
N ARG A 495 8.09 -19.97 -5.76
CA ARG A 495 8.99 -20.93 -6.42
C ARG A 495 8.61 -21.05 -7.90
N THR A 496 9.43 -20.48 -8.78
CA THR A 496 9.34 -20.72 -10.22
C THR A 496 9.66 -22.19 -10.52
N ARG A 497 8.69 -22.96 -11.02
CA ARG A 497 8.95 -24.21 -11.71
C ARG A 497 9.24 -23.85 -13.17
N GLY A 498 10.22 -24.49 -13.80
CA GLY A 498 10.65 -24.24 -15.18
C GLY A 498 9.57 -24.51 -16.24
N GLY A 499 8.46 -23.84 -16.16
CA GLY A 499 7.27 -23.89 -17.01
C GLY A 499 6.35 -22.69 -16.81
N ASP A 500 6.63 -21.81 -15.84
CA ASP A 500 5.86 -20.59 -15.57
C ASP A 500 6.36 -19.43 -16.48
N THR A 501 6.43 -19.66 -17.78
CA THR A 501 6.45 -18.56 -18.76
C THR A 501 5.10 -17.85 -18.67
N PRO A 502 5.06 -16.49 -18.69
CA PRO A 502 3.79 -15.76 -18.76
C PRO A 502 2.95 -16.33 -19.89
N PRO A 503 1.65 -16.56 -19.73
CA PRO A 503 0.83 -17.01 -20.83
C PRO A 503 0.96 -15.97 -21.95
N THR A 504 1.66 -16.34 -23.01
CA THR A 504 1.65 -15.59 -24.26
C THR A 504 0.17 -15.54 -24.65
N ALA A 505 -0.40 -14.33 -24.69
CA ALA A 505 -1.78 -14.16 -25.07
C ALA A 505 -2.00 -14.94 -26.38
N ALA A 506 -2.82 -15.98 -26.32
CA ALA A 506 -3.28 -16.65 -27.51
C ALA A 506 -4.04 -15.59 -28.31
N VAL A 507 -3.47 -15.15 -29.41
CA VAL A 507 -4.12 -14.26 -30.36
C VAL A 507 -5.31 -15.07 -30.94
N PRO A 508 -6.57 -14.72 -30.65
CA PRO A 508 -7.69 -15.37 -31.30
C PRO A 508 -7.64 -14.98 -32.78
N GLY A 509 -7.23 -15.89 -33.66
CA GLY A 509 -7.25 -15.65 -35.10
C GLY A 509 -5.97 -15.97 -35.88
N ALA A 510 -4.89 -16.45 -35.26
CA ALA A 510 -3.80 -17.05 -36.03
C ALA A 510 -4.22 -18.47 -36.44
N ALA A 511 -4.77 -18.60 -37.66
CA ALA A 511 -5.02 -19.89 -38.27
C ALA A 511 -3.71 -20.69 -38.26
N GLN A 512 -3.74 -21.86 -37.67
CA GLN A 512 -2.65 -22.82 -37.81
C GLN A 512 -2.47 -23.10 -39.31
N PRO A 513 -1.25 -23.08 -39.87
CA PRO A 513 -1.05 -23.58 -41.22
C PRO A 513 -1.42 -25.05 -41.24
N ASP A 514 -2.39 -25.37 -42.10
CA ASP A 514 -2.88 -26.73 -42.35
C ASP A 514 -1.72 -27.66 -42.70
N GLY A 515 -1.49 -28.64 -41.85
CA GLY A 515 -0.41 -29.62 -41.97
C GLY A 515 -0.66 -30.71 -43.05
N SER A 516 -1.34 -30.38 -44.17
CA SER A 516 -1.72 -31.32 -45.20
C SER A 516 -0.90 -31.26 -46.49
N GLU A 517 0.11 -30.35 -46.60
CA GLU A 517 0.90 -30.24 -47.86
C GLU A 517 2.30 -30.88 -47.84
N SER A 518 2.73 -31.57 -46.78
CA SER A 518 4.06 -32.19 -46.70
C SER A 518 4.06 -33.72 -46.87
N ALA A 519 2.94 -34.34 -47.24
CA ALA A 519 2.85 -35.80 -47.43
C ALA A 519 2.92 -36.28 -48.90
N GLU A 520 2.82 -35.39 -49.89
CA GLU A 520 2.84 -35.81 -51.32
C GLU A 520 4.19 -35.62 -52.07
N ALA A 521 5.19 -34.98 -51.43
CA ALA A 521 6.49 -34.75 -52.12
C ALA A 521 7.57 -35.85 -51.87
N SER A 522 7.23 -36.97 -51.21
CA SER A 522 8.22 -38.04 -50.87
C SER A 522 7.98 -39.38 -51.57
N ALA A 523 7.07 -39.44 -52.55
CA ALA A 523 6.74 -40.73 -53.23
C ALA A 523 7.32 -40.89 -54.64
N ASP A 524 8.06 -39.93 -55.22
CA ASP A 524 8.42 -39.97 -56.65
C ASP A 524 9.94 -39.99 -56.97
N VAL A 525 10.78 -40.45 -56.05
CA VAL A 525 12.24 -40.72 -56.35
C VAL A 525 12.65 -42.09 -55.85
N LYS A 526 12.04 -43.16 -56.40
CA LYS A 526 12.56 -44.51 -56.33
C LYS A 526 12.04 -45.39 -57.49
N THR A 527 12.29 -45.00 -58.72
CA THR A 527 12.43 -45.98 -59.84
C THR A 527 13.19 -45.31 -61.00
N GLY A 528 14.42 -45.68 -61.20
CA GLY A 528 15.14 -45.30 -62.41
C GLY A 528 16.68 -45.34 -62.26
N ARG A 529 17.18 -46.57 -62.19
CA ARG A 529 18.61 -46.93 -62.44
C ARG A 529 19.68 -46.27 -61.59
#